data_f377084f830e1aa4fb8ffcd33ab1a68b
#
_entry.id   f377084f830e1aa4fb8ffcd33ab1a68b
#
_cell.length_a   1.000
_cell.length_b   1.000
_cell.length_c   1.000
_cell.angle_alpha   90.00
_cell.angle_beta   90.00
_cell.angle_gamma   90.00
#
_symmetry.space_group_name_H-M   'P 1'
#
loop_
_entity.id
_entity.type
_entity.pdbx_description
1 polymer ?
#
loop_
_entity_poly.entity_id
_entity_poly.type
_entity_poly.pdbx_seq_one_letter_code
_entity_poly.pdbx_strand_id
1 'polypeptide(L)'
;MSVSLPKHDVMGRGTRALEAGSLALAAGAVTADLASGLVHWFADTWGSDSMPLLGRRLVRPFRVHHANPEDLLERDFVDCNGDVALLACLPLAGAFAAPPPLAAFLFALGAVSLPTNQVHQWAHRTDPPRLVAWLQRRGAILSHTAHARHHRAPHTSHYCIATGWCNRALGACGFFRGLERGITALTGIEPRAHAGVRTARAGGGA
;
A
#
# COMPACT_ATOMS: atom_id res chain seq x y z
N MET A 1 -8.88 52.75 22.84
CA MET A 1 -8.69 51.58 23.70
C MET A 1 -8.10 50.44 22.84
N SER A 2 -6.83 50.18 22.97
CA SER A 2 -6.14 49.07 22.24
C SER A 2 -6.23 47.82 23.12
N VAL A 3 -7.02 46.83 22.70
CA VAL A 3 -7.12 45.56 23.41
C VAL A 3 -5.95 44.68 22.88
N SER A 4 -4.91 44.59 23.68
CA SER A 4 -3.81 43.67 23.41
C SER A 4 -4.26 42.25 23.81
N LEU A 5 -4.41 41.33 22.80
CA LEU A 5 -4.65 39.92 23.06
C LEU A 5 -3.44 39.30 23.78
N PRO A 6 -3.63 38.37 24.73
CA PRO A 6 -2.54 37.77 25.48
C PRO A 6 -1.66 36.91 24.59
N LYS A 7 -0.35 37.24 24.54
CA LYS A 7 0.67 36.56 23.71
C LYS A 7 0.74 35.04 23.95
N HIS A 8 0.33 34.53 25.09
CA HIS A 8 0.29 33.11 25.45
C HIS A 8 -0.71 32.28 24.62
N ASP A 9 -1.81 32.87 24.14
CA ASP A 9 -2.83 32.17 23.36
C ASP A 9 -2.41 31.98 21.88
N VAL A 10 -1.58 32.86 21.37
CA VAL A 10 -1.06 32.76 19.98
C VAL A 10 -0.04 31.63 19.85
N MET A 11 0.87 31.49 20.81
CA MET A 11 1.86 30.38 20.82
C MET A 11 1.19 29.02 20.98
N GLY A 12 0.19 28.89 21.86
CA GLY A 12 -0.52 27.64 22.04
C GLY A 12 -1.39 27.23 20.84
N ARG A 13 -1.87 28.19 20.05
CA ARG A 13 -2.59 27.89 18.79
C ARG A 13 -1.63 27.45 17.69
N GLY A 14 -0.45 28.04 17.60
CA GLY A 14 0.58 27.65 16.63
C GLY A 14 1.08 26.22 16.85
N THR A 15 1.38 25.83 18.10
CA THR A 15 1.82 24.47 18.43
C THR A 15 0.75 23.43 18.13
N ARG A 16 -0.51 23.65 18.49
CA ARG A 16 -1.61 22.74 18.17
C ARG A 16 -1.85 22.58 16.67
N ALA A 17 -1.69 23.65 15.88
CA ALA A 17 -1.81 23.58 14.43
C ALA A 17 -0.68 22.75 13.78
N LEU A 18 0.55 22.88 14.28
CA LEU A 18 1.70 22.07 13.83
C LEU A 18 1.53 20.59 14.20
N GLU A 19 1.08 20.30 15.42
CA GLU A 19 0.79 18.94 15.87
C GLU A 19 -0.32 18.29 15.02
N ALA A 20 -1.42 19.00 14.80
CA ALA A 20 -2.51 18.52 13.95
C ALA A 20 -2.05 18.27 12.50
N GLY A 21 -1.23 19.14 11.95
CA GLY A 21 -0.63 18.96 10.61
C GLY A 21 0.29 17.73 10.53
N SER A 22 1.14 17.54 11.55
CA SER A 22 2.05 16.39 11.61
C SER A 22 1.30 15.05 11.74
N LEU A 23 0.26 15.01 12.58
CA LEU A 23 -0.60 13.83 12.72
C LEU A 23 -1.36 13.53 11.42
N ALA A 24 -1.84 14.56 10.73
CA ALA A 24 -2.52 14.41 9.44
C ALA A 24 -1.59 13.87 8.35
N LEU A 25 -0.34 14.35 8.26
CA LEU A 25 0.68 13.80 7.35
C LEU A 25 0.94 12.32 7.64
N ALA A 26 1.16 11.96 8.90
CA ALA A 26 1.37 10.58 9.31
C ALA A 26 0.16 9.69 8.97
N ALA A 27 -1.05 10.14 9.25
CA ALA A 27 -2.29 9.44 8.91
C ALA A 27 -2.44 9.23 7.40
N GLY A 28 -2.15 10.27 6.59
CA GLY A 28 -2.18 10.16 5.12
C GLY A 28 -1.19 9.13 4.59
N ALA A 29 0.04 9.11 5.10
CA ALA A 29 1.06 8.14 4.72
C ALA A 29 0.68 6.70 5.10
N VAL A 30 0.16 6.49 6.32
CA VAL A 30 -0.33 5.19 6.79
C VAL A 30 -1.52 4.71 5.95
N THR A 31 -2.44 5.63 5.59
CA THR A 31 -3.59 5.32 4.73
C THR A 31 -3.13 4.90 3.33
N ALA A 32 -2.11 5.55 2.75
CA ALA A 32 -1.54 5.16 1.47
C ALA A 32 -0.94 3.75 1.52
N ASP A 33 -0.19 3.43 2.57
CA ASP A 33 0.40 2.10 2.76
C ASP A 33 -0.67 1.03 2.92
N LEU A 34 -1.70 1.28 3.74
CA LEU A 34 -2.85 0.38 3.89
C LEU A 34 -3.61 0.19 2.57
N ALA A 35 -3.87 1.28 1.83
CA ALA A 35 -4.55 1.21 0.54
C ALA A 35 -3.76 0.36 -0.46
N SER A 36 -2.43 0.52 -0.51
CA SER A 36 -1.57 -0.33 -1.34
C SER A 36 -1.71 -1.81 -0.99
N GLY A 37 -1.80 -2.13 0.31
CA GLY A 37 -1.98 -3.48 0.80
C GLY A 37 -3.35 -4.07 0.45
N LEU A 38 -4.42 -3.28 0.53
CA LEU A 38 -5.77 -3.72 0.16
C LEU A 38 -5.88 -4.02 -1.34
N VAL A 39 -5.31 -3.16 -2.18
CA VAL A 39 -5.28 -3.35 -3.64
C VAL A 39 -4.48 -4.60 -4.00
N HIS A 40 -3.29 -4.77 -3.43
CA HIS A 40 -2.45 -5.93 -3.65
C HIS A 40 -3.15 -7.22 -3.19
N TRP A 41 -3.66 -7.25 -1.96
CA TRP A 41 -4.42 -8.38 -1.43
C TRP A 41 -5.61 -8.74 -2.32
N PHE A 42 -6.37 -7.74 -2.80
CA PHE A 42 -7.48 -8.00 -3.72
C PHE A 42 -7.00 -8.66 -5.02
N ALA A 43 -5.93 -8.15 -5.62
CA ALA A 43 -5.38 -8.70 -6.85
C ALA A 43 -4.94 -10.17 -6.69
N ASP A 44 -4.33 -10.50 -5.57
CA ASP A 44 -3.82 -11.85 -5.29
C ASP A 44 -4.93 -12.85 -4.92
N THR A 45 -5.92 -12.41 -4.16
CA THR A 45 -6.91 -13.32 -3.55
C THR A 45 -8.23 -13.41 -4.32
N TRP A 46 -8.76 -12.28 -4.79
CA TRP A 46 -10.10 -12.19 -5.39
C TRP A 46 -10.09 -11.85 -6.87
N GLY A 47 -9.09 -11.09 -7.32
CA GLY A 47 -9.00 -10.60 -8.69
C GLY A 47 -9.01 -11.72 -9.72
N SER A 48 -9.55 -11.47 -10.91
CA SER A 48 -9.51 -12.36 -12.08
C SER A 48 -8.93 -11.63 -13.29
N ASP A 49 -8.07 -12.32 -14.04
CA ASP A 49 -7.53 -11.81 -15.30
C ASP A 49 -8.61 -11.50 -16.33
N SER A 50 -9.79 -12.13 -16.19
CA SER A 50 -10.97 -11.88 -17.02
C SER A 50 -11.80 -10.65 -16.61
N MET A 51 -11.47 -9.99 -15.48
CA MET A 51 -12.20 -8.77 -15.07
C MET A 51 -12.00 -7.66 -16.10
N PRO A 52 -13.09 -6.99 -16.55
CA PRO A 52 -12.96 -5.84 -17.44
C PRO A 52 -12.04 -4.77 -16.83
N LEU A 53 -11.11 -4.22 -17.59
CA LEU A 53 -10.11 -3.22 -17.22
C LEU A 53 -9.14 -3.70 -16.12
N LEU A 54 -9.62 -4.06 -14.95
CA LEU A 54 -8.79 -4.43 -13.79
C LEU A 54 -8.01 -5.74 -14.00
N GLY A 55 -8.56 -6.70 -14.73
CA GLY A 55 -7.89 -7.99 -14.97
C GLY A 55 -6.53 -7.83 -15.61
N ARG A 56 -6.47 -7.08 -16.71
CA ARG A 56 -5.24 -6.86 -17.47
C ARG A 56 -4.29 -5.84 -16.84
N ARG A 57 -4.84 -4.76 -16.24
CA ARG A 57 -4.06 -3.62 -15.76
C ARG A 57 -3.57 -3.77 -14.32
N LEU A 58 -4.33 -4.49 -13.49
CA LEU A 58 -4.03 -4.66 -12.08
C LEU A 58 -3.74 -6.12 -11.72
N VAL A 59 -4.72 -7.02 -11.93
CA VAL A 59 -4.64 -8.38 -11.39
C VAL A 59 -3.51 -9.19 -12.02
N ARG A 60 -3.43 -9.20 -13.35
CA ARG A 60 -2.41 -9.96 -14.07
C ARG A 60 -0.97 -9.54 -13.71
N PRO A 61 -0.61 -8.24 -13.68
CA PRO A 61 0.72 -7.81 -13.23
C PRO A 61 1.10 -8.34 -11.85
N PHE A 62 0.20 -8.24 -10.87
CA PHE A 62 0.46 -8.74 -9.51
C PHE A 62 0.63 -10.26 -9.46
N ARG A 63 -0.05 -11.02 -10.30
CA ARG A 63 0.07 -12.48 -10.35
C ARG A 63 1.29 -12.96 -11.09
N VAL A 64 1.65 -12.30 -12.20
CA VAL A 64 2.82 -12.65 -12.99
C VAL A 64 4.09 -12.48 -12.18
N HIS A 65 4.22 -11.39 -11.41
CA HIS A 65 5.45 -11.15 -10.64
C HIS A 65 5.66 -12.11 -9.47
N HIS A 66 4.62 -12.83 -8.98
CA HIS A 66 4.82 -13.91 -8.02
C HIS A 66 5.49 -15.15 -8.65
N ALA A 67 5.18 -15.43 -9.92
CA ALA A 67 5.79 -16.52 -10.64
C ALA A 67 7.14 -16.12 -11.27
N ASN A 68 7.25 -14.87 -11.72
CA ASN A 68 8.45 -14.28 -12.32
C ASN A 68 8.68 -12.86 -11.76
N PRO A 69 9.38 -12.72 -10.63
CA PRO A 69 9.66 -11.41 -10.03
C PRO A 69 10.43 -10.44 -10.92
N GLU A 70 11.17 -10.95 -11.90
CA GLU A 70 11.97 -10.16 -12.84
C GLU A 70 11.09 -9.42 -13.86
N ASP A 71 9.88 -9.92 -14.17
CA ASP A 71 8.92 -9.24 -15.06
C ASP A 71 8.67 -7.80 -14.63
N LEU A 72 8.57 -7.55 -13.32
CA LEU A 72 8.37 -6.22 -12.79
C LEU A 72 9.58 -5.30 -13.03
N LEU A 73 10.80 -5.84 -13.06
CA LEU A 73 12.03 -5.08 -13.29
C LEU A 73 12.22 -4.65 -14.73
N GLU A 74 11.62 -5.37 -15.69
CA GLU A 74 11.70 -5.08 -17.13
C GLU A 74 10.71 -3.99 -17.57
N ARG A 75 9.70 -3.66 -16.75
CA ARG A 75 8.69 -2.65 -17.07
C ARG A 75 9.26 -1.24 -16.98
N ASP A 76 8.89 -0.41 -17.95
CA ASP A 76 9.22 1.01 -17.90
C ASP A 76 8.41 1.74 -16.81
N PHE A 77 8.79 2.98 -16.54
CA PHE A 77 8.18 3.79 -15.47
C PHE A 77 6.68 4.03 -15.71
N VAL A 78 6.28 4.32 -16.95
CA VAL A 78 4.88 4.65 -17.28
C VAL A 78 4.01 3.41 -17.18
N ASP A 79 4.48 2.29 -17.68
CA ASP A 79 3.78 1.00 -17.63
C ASP A 79 3.61 0.52 -16.18
N CYS A 80 4.62 0.75 -15.36
CA CYS A 80 4.60 0.34 -13.95
C CYS A 80 3.76 1.30 -13.07
N ASN A 81 3.86 2.60 -13.27
CA ASN A 81 3.34 3.61 -12.35
C ASN A 81 2.15 4.43 -12.89
N GLY A 82 1.87 4.41 -14.20
CA GLY A 82 0.92 5.32 -14.83
C GLY A 82 -0.46 5.34 -14.19
N ASP A 83 -1.04 4.18 -13.92
CA ASP A 83 -2.37 4.07 -13.32
C ASP A 83 -2.40 4.57 -11.87
N VAL A 84 -1.42 4.18 -11.05
CA VAL A 84 -1.35 4.63 -9.65
C VAL A 84 -1.03 6.11 -9.56
N ALA A 85 -0.18 6.63 -10.46
CA ALA A 85 0.14 8.05 -10.53
C ALA A 85 -1.11 8.88 -10.87
N LEU A 86 -1.90 8.45 -11.85
CA LEU A 86 -3.15 9.11 -12.20
C LEU A 86 -4.13 9.16 -11.01
N LEU A 87 -4.30 8.05 -10.30
CA LEU A 87 -5.15 7.99 -9.11
C LEU A 87 -4.61 8.87 -7.97
N ALA A 88 -3.28 8.91 -7.78
CA ALA A 88 -2.65 9.74 -6.75
C ALA A 88 -2.77 11.25 -7.02
N CYS A 89 -2.98 11.66 -8.27
CA CYS A 89 -3.25 13.06 -8.62
C CYS A 89 -4.55 13.58 -7.98
N LEU A 90 -5.55 12.71 -7.72
CA LEU A 90 -6.83 13.13 -7.11
C LEU A 90 -6.64 13.69 -5.69
N PRO A 91 -6.05 12.97 -4.72
CA PRO A 91 -5.79 13.54 -3.40
C PRO A 91 -4.79 14.70 -3.45
N LEU A 92 -3.77 14.67 -4.34
CA LEU A 92 -2.85 15.79 -4.50
C LEU A 92 -3.57 17.07 -4.95
N ALA A 93 -4.45 16.98 -5.94
CA ALA A 93 -5.27 18.11 -6.39
C ALA A 93 -6.22 18.59 -5.28
N GLY A 94 -6.86 17.65 -4.56
CA GLY A 94 -7.74 17.98 -3.43
C GLY A 94 -7.03 18.73 -2.30
N ALA A 95 -5.74 18.47 -2.10
CA ALA A 95 -4.95 19.16 -1.07
C ALA A 95 -4.87 20.68 -1.27
N PHE A 96 -4.92 21.16 -2.51
CA PHE A 96 -4.88 22.61 -2.81
C PHE A 96 -6.16 23.36 -2.39
N ALA A 97 -7.30 22.65 -2.30
CA ALA A 97 -8.58 23.25 -1.96
C ALA A 97 -9.03 22.93 -0.52
N ALA A 98 -8.30 22.09 0.19
CA ALA A 98 -8.68 21.61 1.52
C ALA A 98 -8.16 22.52 2.66
N PRO A 99 -8.84 22.55 3.83
CA PRO A 99 -8.31 23.21 5.02
C PRO A 99 -7.03 22.49 5.52
N PRO A 100 -6.12 23.20 6.24
CA PRO A 100 -4.75 22.76 6.52
C PRO A 100 -4.59 21.31 7.01
N PRO A 101 -5.32 20.78 8.00
CA PRO A 101 -5.14 19.40 8.42
C PRO A 101 -5.53 18.38 7.32
N LEU A 102 -6.63 18.65 6.60
CA LEU A 102 -7.08 17.80 5.49
C LEU A 102 -6.13 17.92 4.29
N ALA A 103 -5.62 19.12 4.01
CA ALA A 103 -4.61 19.33 2.97
C ALA A 103 -3.34 18.52 3.24
N ALA A 104 -2.84 18.53 4.48
CA ALA A 104 -1.69 17.73 4.90
C ALA A 104 -1.94 16.22 4.74
N PHE A 105 -3.11 15.73 5.15
CA PHE A 105 -3.50 14.34 4.97
C PHE A 105 -3.54 13.95 3.49
N LEU A 106 -4.26 14.72 2.66
CA LEU A 106 -4.42 14.45 1.23
C LEU A 106 -3.08 14.53 0.49
N PHE A 107 -2.23 15.50 0.84
CA PHE A 107 -0.89 15.60 0.29
C PHE A 107 -0.06 14.34 0.59
N ALA A 108 -0.01 13.91 1.85
CA ALA A 108 0.74 12.72 2.24
C ALA A 108 0.18 11.45 1.60
N LEU A 109 -1.15 11.32 1.54
CA LEU A 109 -1.83 10.23 0.85
C LEU A 109 -1.39 10.14 -0.61
N GLY A 110 -1.46 11.23 -1.35
CA GLY A 110 -1.07 11.27 -2.75
C GLY A 110 0.43 11.10 -2.97
N ALA A 111 1.26 11.79 -2.18
CA ALA A 111 2.72 11.76 -2.32
C ALA A 111 3.32 10.37 -2.03
N VAL A 112 2.75 9.62 -1.09
CA VAL A 112 3.18 8.24 -0.79
C VAL A 112 2.59 7.24 -1.78
N SER A 113 1.34 7.44 -2.24
CA SER A 113 0.72 6.56 -3.24
C SER A 113 1.39 6.65 -4.60
N LEU A 114 1.80 7.84 -5.02
CA LEU A 114 2.32 8.10 -6.37
C LEU A 114 3.49 7.18 -6.76
N PRO A 115 4.55 6.99 -5.95
CA PRO A 115 5.66 6.12 -6.29
C PRO A 115 5.46 4.66 -5.85
N THR A 116 4.28 4.23 -5.41
CA THR A 116 4.09 2.91 -4.78
C THR A 116 4.60 1.76 -5.63
N ASN A 117 4.24 1.71 -6.91
CA ASN A 117 4.71 0.63 -7.79
C ASN A 117 6.20 0.74 -8.11
N GLN A 118 6.77 1.94 -8.16
CA GLN A 118 8.20 2.13 -8.28
C GLN A 118 8.94 1.65 -7.02
N VAL A 119 8.40 1.91 -5.83
CA VAL A 119 8.95 1.39 -4.57
C VAL A 119 8.86 -0.13 -4.55
N HIS A 120 7.77 -0.72 -5.01
CA HIS A 120 7.59 -2.15 -5.17
C HIS A 120 8.64 -2.74 -6.13
N GLN A 121 8.85 -2.13 -7.30
CA GLN A 121 9.89 -2.52 -8.25
C GLN A 121 11.29 -2.47 -7.60
N TRP A 122 11.61 -1.39 -6.87
CA TRP A 122 12.88 -1.31 -6.14
C TRP A 122 13.01 -2.35 -5.03
N ALA A 123 11.92 -2.79 -4.42
CA ALA A 123 11.95 -3.85 -3.42
C ALA A 123 12.28 -5.24 -4.01
N HIS A 124 12.13 -5.41 -5.33
CA HIS A 124 12.61 -6.61 -6.05
C HIS A 124 14.10 -6.53 -6.44
N ARG A 125 14.73 -5.33 -6.42
CA ARG A 125 16.13 -5.20 -6.81
C ARG A 125 17.08 -5.58 -5.67
N THR A 126 18.08 -6.37 -5.97
CA THR A 126 19.21 -6.64 -5.07
C THR A 126 20.20 -5.47 -5.02
N ASP A 127 20.26 -4.67 -6.09
CA ASP A 127 21.11 -3.48 -6.22
C ASP A 127 20.26 -2.24 -6.59
N PRO A 128 19.53 -1.66 -5.64
CA PRO A 128 18.76 -0.45 -5.88
C PRO A 128 19.67 0.81 -5.86
N PRO A 129 19.24 1.94 -6.45
CA PRO A 129 19.97 3.20 -6.39
C PRO A 129 20.37 3.58 -4.96
N ARG A 130 21.52 4.25 -4.77
CA ARG A 130 22.07 4.56 -3.42
C ARG A 130 21.07 5.26 -2.48
N LEU A 131 20.31 6.23 -2.99
CA LEU A 131 19.29 6.93 -2.23
C LEU A 131 18.15 5.98 -1.82
N VAL A 132 17.69 5.14 -2.73
CA VAL A 132 16.66 4.12 -2.47
C VAL A 132 17.13 3.14 -1.41
N ALA A 133 18.34 2.61 -1.52
CA ALA A 133 18.95 1.73 -0.54
C ALA A 133 19.02 2.40 0.86
N TRP A 134 19.33 3.70 0.92
CA TRP A 134 19.34 4.46 2.16
C TRP A 134 17.94 4.60 2.75
N LEU A 135 16.92 4.96 1.96
CA LEU A 135 15.52 5.04 2.40
C LEU A 135 14.99 3.69 2.90
N GLN A 136 15.31 2.60 2.19
CA GLN A 136 14.95 1.24 2.60
C GLN A 136 15.58 0.85 3.94
N ARG A 137 16.87 1.14 4.14
CA ARG A 137 17.55 0.88 5.43
C ARG A 137 16.99 1.70 6.58
N ARG A 138 16.44 2.89 6.31
CA ARG A 138 15.77 3.74 7.32
C ARG A 138 14.31 3.35 7.54
N GLY A 139 13.80 2.37 6.79
CA GLY A 139 12.38 1.98 6.86
C GLY A 139 11.41 3.07 6.38
N ALA A 140 11.89 4.04 5.58
CA ALA A 140 11.05 5.08 5.00
C ALA A 140 10.20 4.55 3.84
N ILE A 141 10.69 3.57 3.11
CA ILE A 141 10.01 2.86 2.03
C ILE A 141 10.22 1.36 2.16
N LEU A 142 9.40 0.58 1.48
CA LEU A 142 9.46 -0.89 1.48
C LEU A 142 10.87 -1.39 1.09
N SER A 143 11.44 -2.27 1.90
CA SER A 143 12.74 -2.89 1.64
C SER A 143 12.60 -4.26 0.96
N HIS A 144 13.66 -4.70 0.27
CA HIS A 144 13.76 -6.04 -0.31
C HIS A 144 13.45 -7.14 0.73
N THR A 145 14.09 -7.06 1.91
CA THR A 145 13.89 -8.05 2.99
C THR A 145 12.45 -8.09 3.52
N ALA A 146 11.77 -6.92 3.60
CA ALA A 146 10.39 -6.85 4.03
C ALA A 146 9.46 -7.45 2.97
N HIS A 147 9.68 -7.15 1.68
CA HIS A 147 8.88 -7.64 0.58
C HIS A 147 9.09 -9.15 0.31
N ALA A 148 10.29 -9.66 0.49
CA ALA A 148 10.59 -11.09 0.40
C ALA A 148 9.76 -11.96 1.35
N ARG A 149 9.18 -11.40 2.43
CA ARG A 149 8.24 -12.13 3.29
C ARG A 149 6.91 -12.38 2.62
N HIS A 150 6.45 -11.44 1.78
CA HIS A 150 5.25 -11.60 0.96
C HIS A 150 5.45 -12.69 -0.10
N HIS A 151 6.64 -12.74 -0.72
CA HIS A 151 7.00 -13.74 -1.73
C HIS A 151 7.24 -15.16 -1.16
N ARG A 152 7.12 -15.38 0.14
CA ARG A 152 7.12 -16.73 0.70
C ARG A 152 5.74 -17.36 0.56
N ALA A 153 5.70 -18.56 -0.05
CA ALA A 153 4.46 -19.32 -0.14
C ALA A 153 3.82 -19.50 1.26
N PRO A 154 2.52 -19.36 1.40
CA PRO A 154 1.48 -19.26 0.37
C PRO A 154 1.11 -17.81 -0.05
N HIS A 155 1.97 -16.81 0.09
CA HIS A 155 1.78 -15.40 -0.32
C HIS A 155 0.58 -14.71 0.36
N THR A 156 0.34 -15.01 1.64
CA THR A 156 -0.88 -14.59 2.37
C THR A 156 -0.63 -13.52 3.43
N SER A 157 0.48 -12.78 3.32
CA SER A 157 0.88 -11.76 4.30
C SER A 157 1.71 -10.65 3.65
N HIS A 158 1.90 -9.52 4.37
CA HIS A 158 2.79 -8.43 3.96
C HIS A 158 2.43 -7.78 2.62
N TYR A 159 1.15 -7.52 2.39
CA TYR A 159 0.62 -6.95 1.15
C TYR A 159 0.91 -5.45 0.96
N CYS A 160 1.22 -4.68 2.03
CA CYS A 160 1.49 -3.25 1.94
C CYS A 160 2.85 -3.02 1.29
N ILE A 161 2.87 -2.30 0.15
CA ILE A 161 4.04 -2.18 -0.74
C ILE A 161 4.55 -0.75 -0.93
N ALA A 162 3.94 0.25 -0.27
CA ALA A 162 4.44 1.63 -0.30
C ALA A 162 5.58 1.82 0.71
N THR A 163 5.29 1.73 2.00
CA THR A 163 6.27 1.82 3.07
C THR A 163 6.49 0.49 3.77
N GLY A 164 5.47 -0.35 3.81
CA GLY A 164 5.42 -1.60 4.55
C GLY A 164 5.18 -1.42 6.05
N TRP A 165 4.87 -0.21 6.53
CA TRP A 165 4.67 0.08 7.96
C TRP A 165 3.48 -0.67 8.55
N CYS A 166 2.40 -0.80 7.80
CA CYS A 166 1.18 -1.49 8.23
C CYS A 166 1.36 -3.01 8.32
N ASN A 167 2.29 -3.60 7.58
CA ASN A 167 2.42 -5.05 7.43
C ASN A 167 2.54 -5.79 8.76
N ARG A 168 3.33 -5.25 9.70
CA ARG A 168 3.53 -5.90 11.00
C ARG A 168 2.26 -5.92 11.86
N ALA A 169 1.57 -4.78 11.95
CA ALA A 169 0.35 -4.66 12.73
C ALA A 169 -0.79 -5.48 12.11
N LEU A 170 -1.00 -5.38 10.79
CA LEU A 170 -2.02 -6.13 10.07
C LEU A 170 -1.78 -7.65 10.13
N GLY A 171 -0.52 -8.06 10.07
CA GLY A 171 -0.13 -9.47 10.23
C GLY A 171 -0.40 -9.98 11.65
N ALA A 172 -0.05 -9.22 12.68
CA ALA A 172 -0.24 -9.60 14.07
C ALA A 172 -1.71 -9.76 14.46
N CYS A 173 -2.61 -8.92 13.92
CA CYS A 173 -4.06 -9.05 14.17
C CYS A 173 -4.78 -9.96 13.16
N GLY A 174 -4.08 -10.53 12.19
CA GLY A 174 -4.67 -11.41 11.17
C GLY A 174 -5.70 -10.72 10.27
N PHE A 175 -5.52 -9.42 10.01
CA PHE A 175 -6.48 -8.55 9.33
C PHE A 175 -6.97 -9.12 8.01
N PHE A 176 -6.08 -9.42 7.07
CA PHE A 176 -6.44 -9.92 5.74
C PHE A 176 -7.14 -11.28 5.80
N ARG A 177 -6.68 -12.16 6.71
CA ARG A 177 -7.34 -13.45 6.94
C ARG A 177 -8.72 -13.30 7.58
N GLY A 178 -8.90 -12.29 8.41
CA GLY A 178 -10.20 -11.90 8.94
C GLY A 178 -11.16 -11.45 7.85
N LEU A 179 -10.70 -10.59 6.93
CA LEU A 179 -11.47 -10.15 5.77
C LEU A 179 -11.85 -11.33 4.86
N GLU A 180 -10.91 -12.22 4.54
CA GLU A 180 -11.17 -13.41 3.72
C GLU A 180 -12.29 -14.26 4.34
N ARG A 181 -12.19 -14.59 5.63
CA ARG A 181 -13.22 -15.36 6.33
C ARG A 181 -14.59 -14.65 6.33
N GLY A 182 -14.59 -13.34 6.57
CA GLY A 182 -15.82 -12.54 6.55
C GLY A 182 -16.49 -12.54 5.18
N ILE A 183 -15.72 -12.30 4.11
CA ILE A 183 -16.24 -12.32 2.74
C ILE A 183 -16.75 -13.70 2.37
N THR A 184 -15.98 -14.76 2.66
CA THR A 184 -16.42 -16.15 2.39
C THR A 184 -17.71 -16.49 3.14
N ALA A 185 -17.82 -16.10 4.41
CA ALA A 185 -19.02 -16.34 5.21
C ALA A 185 -20.26 -15.62 4.65
N LEU A 186 -20.09 -14.42 4.10
CA LEU A 186 -21.19 -13.61 3.55
C LEU A 186 -21.59 -14.00 2.13
N THR A 187 -20.62 -14.45 1.32
CA THR A 187 -20.83 -14.64 -0.14
C THR A 187 -20.74 -16.10 -0.58
N GLY A 188 -20.17 -16.98 0.24
CA GLY A 188 -19.82 -18.35 -0.16
C GLY A 188 -18.63 -18.45 -1.12
N ILE A 189 -18.05 -17.32 -1.54
CA ILE A 189 -16.89 -17.29 -2.46
C ILE A 189 -15.61 -17.48 -1.66
N GLU A 190 -14.78 -18.45 -2.04
CA GLU A 190 -13.48 -18.66 -1.39
C GLU A 190 -12.35 -17.89 -2.09
N PRO A 191 -11.34 -17.39 -1.32
CA PRO A 191 -10.16 -16.77 -1.89
C PRO A 191 -9.40 -17.74 -2.80
N ARG A 192 -8.92 -17.28 -3.95
CA ARG A 192 -8.21 -18.13 -4.93
C ARG A 192 -6.94 -18.78 -4.39
N ALA A 193 -6.22 -18.11 -3.49
CA ALA A 193 -5.03 -18.67 -2.85
C ALA A 193 -5.32 -19.93 -2.04
N HIS A 194 -6.57 -20.12 -1.58
CA HIS A 194 -7.00 -21.31 -0.85
C HIS A 194 -7.49 -22.43 -1.77
N ALA A 195 -8.03 -22.12 -2.94
CA ALA A 195 -8.50 -23.12 -3.91
C ALA A 195 -7.36 -24.01 -4.42
N GLY A 196 -6.16 -23.48 -4.61
CA GLY A 196 -4.99 -24.26 -5.02
C GLY A 196 -4.46 -25.24 -3.96
N VAL A 197 -4.66 -24.95 -2.68
CA VAL A 197 -4.21 -25.82 -1.56
C VAL A 197 -5.16 -27.00 -1.35
N ARG A 198 -6.44 -26.83 -1.65
CA ARG A 198 -7.44 -27.92 -1.47
C ARG A 198 -7.28 -29.06 -2.48
N THR A 199 -6.89 -28.75 -3.73
CA THR A 199 -6.67 -29.79 -4.76
C THR A 199 -5.49 -30.71 -4.45
N ALA A 200 -4.45 -30.21 -3.74
CA ALA A 200 -3.31 -31.03 -3.33
C ALA A 200 -3.65 -32.02 -2.18
N ARG A 201 -4.69 -31.74 -1.37
CA ARG A 201 -5.11 -32.64 -0.27
C ARG A 201 -6.15 -33.68 -0.66
N ALA A 202 -6.89 -33.46 -1.75
CA ALA A 202 -7.91 -34.40 -2.23
C ALA A 202 -7.35 -35.56 -3.09
N GLY A 203 -6.08 -35.46 -3.54
CA GLY A 203 -5.42 -36.47 -4.36
C GLY A 203 -4.50 -37.45 -3.60
N GLY A 204 -4.47 -37.40 -2.27
CA GLY A 204 -3.59 -38.24 -1.42
C GLY A 204 -4.32 -39.31 -0.61
N GLY A 205 -5.42 -39.88 -1.11
CA GLY A 205 -6.18 -40.93 -0.44
C GLY A 205 -6.73 -41.93 -1.43
N ALA A 206 -5.89 -42.84 -1.89
CA ALA A 206 -6.30 -44.17 -2.42
C ALA A 206 -5.10 -45.11 -2.23
#